data_872105f6290cf7fc908e3876db5b862b
#
_entry.id   872105f6290cf7fc908e3876db5b862b
#
_cell.length_a   1.000
_cell.length_b   1.000
_cell.length_c   1.000
_cell.angle_alpha   90.00
_cell.angle_beta   90.00
_cell.angle_gamma   90.00
#
_symmetry.space_group_name_H-M   'P 1'
#
loop_
_entity.id
_entity.type
_entity.pdbx_description
1 polymer ?
#
loop_
_entity_poly.entity_id
_entity_poly.type
_entity_poly.pdbx_seq_one_letter_code
_entity_poly.pdbx_strand_id
1 'polypeptide(L)'
;MHFPSEHNTEVTWDGPVPYCSVLIYHPKRRWEAWRYLTYMCVHIGMAHFVFNMIMQVIVGVFLEMEQEGWIGSLRVFAVYMAGVLAGSLGTSLSEPDTFVAGASGGVYALIAAHLATLALNWQEDSSIRIRKVIHKPLTRIIRLIFIITLTVHDTALAFYVKFYSTGSNKTGFMGHLCGALAGLLVGIFVLDNRRVKSWEPLVQWISLSVFLIMLVFATVWNIWANTWMCDESNPYCVFLEPDDIPIDDERCHLRYYKN
;
A
#
# COMPACT_ATOMS: atom_id res chain seq x y z
N MET A 1 29.28 5.14 2.39
CA MET A 1 27.96 5.73 2.10
C MET A 1 27.99 7.20 2.51
N HIS A 2 27.85 8.13 1.57
CA HIS A 2 27.82 9.56 1.88
C HIS A 2 26.37 9.93 2.21
N PHE A 3 26.08 10.12 3.50
CA PHE A 3 24.80 10.67 3.92
C PHE A 3 24.82 12.19 3.70
N PRO A 4 23.73 12.80 3.21
CA PRO A 4 23.66 14.24 3.07
C PRO A 4 23.84 14.89 4.44
N SER A 5 24.65 15.94 4.47
CA SER A 5 24.96 16.72 5.66
C SER A 5 23.69 17.29 6.32
N GLU A 6 23.74 17.43 7.61
CA GLU A 6 22.76 17.73 8.63
C GLU A 6 21.85 18.98 8.44
N HIS A 7 21.94 19.69 7.32
CA HIS A 7 21.32 21.03 7.20
C HIS A 7 20.16 21.16 6.21
N ASN A 8 19.77 20.11 5.47
CA ASN A 8 18.66 20.23 4.54
C ASN A 8 17.40 19.57 5.10
N THR A 9 16.68 20.28 5.98
CA THR A 9 15.35 19.91 6.48
C THR A 9 14.23 20.32 5.52
N GLU A 10 14.55 20.97 4.41
CA GLU A 10 13.57 21.39 3.42
C GLU A 10 13.09 20.20 2.61
N VAL A 11 11.76 20.04 2.53
CA VAL A 11 11.12 19.08 1.65
C VAL A 11 11.36 19.51 0.22
N THR A 12 12.14 18.71 -0.51
CA THR A 12 12.39 18.93 -1.94
C THR A 12 11.41 18.16 -2.80
N TRP A 13 11.51 18.32 -4.12
CA TRP A 13 10.67 17.58 -5.06
C TRP A 13 10.85 16.06 -4.94
N ASP A 14 12.08 15.58 -4.77
CA ASP A 14 12.45 14.16 -4.78
C ASP A 14 12.90 13.60 -3.41
N GLY A 15 12.75 14.33 -2.33
CA GLY A 15 13.21 13.86 -1.02
C GLY A 15 13.29 14.96 0.03
N PRO A 16 13.99 14.73 1.12
CA PRO A 16 14.65 13.51 1.59
C PRO A 16 13.70 12.45 2.15
N VAL A 17 14.20 11.23 2.34
CA VAL A 17 13.46 10.18 3.06
C VAL A 17 13.40 10.55 4.55
N PRO A 18 12.20 10.60 5.16
CA PRO A 18 12.04 11.03 6.54
C PRO A 18 12.29 9.86 7.54
N TYR A 19 13.51 9.33 7.57
CA TYR A 19 13.88 8.17 8.39
C TYR A 19 13.58 8.32 9.89
N CYS A 20 13.65 9.57 10.39
CA CYS A 20 13.39 9.88 11.80
C CYS A 20 11.90 10.01 12.15
N SER A 21 11.00 9.85 11.18
CA SER A 21 9.57 9.95 11.44
C SER A 21 9.08 8.77 12.29
N VAL A 22 8.30 9.07 13.32
CA VAL A 22 7.61 8.03 14.13
C VAL A 22 6.50 7.31 13.35
N LEU A 23 6.13 7.82 12.19
CA LEU A 23 5.04 7.31 11.37
C LEU A 23 5.52 6.40 10.24
N ILE A 24 6.78 6.53 9.77
CA ILE A 24 7.33 5.70 8.69
C ILE A 24 7.43 4.24 9.15
N TYR A 25 7.17 3.29 8.25
CA TYR A 25 7.49 1.90 8.57
C TYR A 25 9.01 1.73 8.66
N HIS A 26 9.46 1.22 9.80
CA HIS A 26 10.88 1.05 10.12
C HIS A 26 11.19 -0.44 10.26
N PRO A 27 12.06 -1.01 9.42
CA PRO A 27 12.30 -2.46 9.40
C PRO A 27 12.87 -3.01 10.72
N LYS A 28 13.60 -2.18 11.46
CA LYS A 28 14.17 -2.55 12.76
C LYS A 28 13.24 -2.28 13.95
N ARG A 29 12.02 -1.75 13.75
CA ARG A 29 11.05 -1.43 14.81
C ARG A 29 9.69 -2.06 14.51
N ARG A 30 9.70 -3.34 14.21
CA ARG A 30 8.49 -4.08 13.80
C ARG A 30 7.45 -4.25 14.91
N TRP A 31 7.86 -4.13 16.17
CA TRP A 31 6.94 -4.15 17.32
C TRP A 31 6.10 -2.87 17.44
N GLU A 32 6.50 -1.78 16.78
CA GLU A 32 5.73 -0.55 16.72
C GLU A 32 4.59 -0.70 15.70
N ALA A 33 3.52 -1.43 16.11
CA ALA A 33 2.45 -1.89 15.23
C ALA A 33 1.73 -0.76 14.47
N TRP A 34 1.68 0.44 15.01
CA TRP A 34 1.08 1.58 14.33
C TRP A 34 1.79 1.92 13.02
N ARG A 35 3.08 1.69 12.89
CA ARG A 35 3.88 1.99 11.70
C ARG A 35 3.42 1.24 10.46
N TYR A 36 2.79 0.07 10.63
CA TYR A 36 2.22 -0.68 9.51
C TYR A 36 1.02 0.02 8.86
N LEU A 37 0.43 1.00 9.54
CA LEU A 37 -0.67 1.82 9.01
C LEU A 37 -0.25 3.26 8.79
N THR A 38 0.47 3.88 9.73
CA THR A 38 0.76 5.31 9.69
C THR A 38 1.73 5.72 8.59
N TYR A 39 2.50 4.79 8.05
CA TYR A 39 3.45 5.06 6.95
C TYR A 39 2.76 5.67 5.72
N MET A 40 1.46 5.43 5.53
CA MET A 40 0.68 6.00 4.43
C MET A 40 0.59 7.55 4.52
N CYS A 41 0.77 8.12 5.70
CA CYS A 41 0.72 9.57 5.92
C CYS A 41 2.07 10.26 5.63
N VAL A 42 3.13 9.50 5.39
CA VAL A 42 4.49 10.00 5.18
C VAL A 42 4.89 9.77 3.73
N HIS A 43 5.50 10.77 3.09
CA HIS A 43 5.92 10.67 1.69
C HIS A 43 7.36 11.11 1.49
N ILE A 44 8.01 10.56 0.47
CA ILE A 44 9.38 10.88 0.07
C ILE A 44 9.32 11.98 -0.97
N GLY A 45 9.47 13.23 -0.53
CA GLY A 45 9.40 14.41 -1.39
C GLY A 45 7.97 14.76 -1.86
N MET A 46 7.88 15.94 -2.47
CA MET A 46 6.59 16.49 -2.94
C MET A 46 6.03 15.74 -4.14
N ALA A 47 6.88 15.28 -5.05
CA ALA A 47 6.42 14.54 -6.24
C ALA A 47 5.67 13.27 -5.84
N HIS A 48 6.23 12.50 -4.92
CA HIS A 48 5.61 11.27 -4.43
C HIS A 48 4.28 11.53 -3.72
N PHE A 49 4.21 12.59 -2.90
CA PHE A 49 2.98 13.00 -2.24
C PHE A 49 1.89 13.39 -3.25
N VAL A 50 2.20 14.33 -4.15
CA VAL A 50 1.23 14.85 -5.13
C VAL A 50 0.72 13.73 -6.04
N PHE A 51 1.62 12.86 -6.52
CA PHE A 51 1.21 11.73 -7.36
C PHE A 51 0.26 10.77 -6.62
N ASN A 52 0.59 10.38 -5.39
CA ASN A 52 -0.29 9.53 -4.59
C ASN A 52 -1.66 10.18 -4.33
N MET A 53 -1.70 11.48 -4.01
CA MET A 53 -2.97 12.19 -3.78
C MET A 53 -3.82 12.24 -5.03
N ILE A 54 -3.25 12.58 -6.17
CA ILE A 54 -3.96 12.61 -7.46
C ILE A 54 -4.52 11.22 -7.78
N MET A 55 -3.69 10.20 -7.69
CA MET A 55 -4.09 8.83 -7.98
C MET A 55 -5.19 8.34 -7.02
N GLN A 56 -5.03 8.59 -5.72
CA GLN A 56 -6.02 8.20 -4.72
C GLN A 56 -7.38 8.88 -4.97
N VAL A 57 -7.38 10.16 -5.31
CA VAL A 57 -8.62 10.90 -5.62
C VAL A 57 -9.25 10.37 -6.90
N ILE A 58 -8.49 10.24 -7.99
CA ILE A 58 -9.04 9.75 -9.25
C ILE A 58 -9.61 8.34 -9.09
N VAL A 59 -8.80 7.41 -8.60
CA VAL A 59 -9.19 6.01 -8.52
C VAL A 59 -10.25 5.78 -7.43
N GLY A 60 -10.10 6.44 -6.28
CA GLY A 60 -11.02 6.30 -5.14
C GLY A 60 -12.40 6.87 -5.45
N VAL A 61 -12.47 8.09 -5.99
CA VAL A 61 -13.76 8.72 -6.33
C VAL A 61 -14.52 7.91 -7.39
N PHE A 62 -13.85 7.44 -8.43
CA PHE A 62 -14.53 6.61 -9.43
C PHE A 62 -15.04 5.30 -8.84
N LEU A 63 -14.31 4.67 -7.92
CA LEU A 63 -14.77 3.46 -7.26
C LEU A 63 -15.96 3.75 -6.33
N GLU A 64 -15.89 4.85 -5.57
CA GLU A 64 -16.96 5.27 -4.67
C GLU A 64 -18.24 5.62 -5.42
N MET A 65 -18.15 6.27 -6.58
CA MET A 65 -19.31 6.58 -7.42
C MET A 65 -20.06 5.33 -7.93
N GLU A 66 -19.43 4.18 -7.94
CA GLU A 66 -20.05 2.90 -8.31
C GLU A 66 -20.75 2.24 -7.13
N GLN A 67 -20.43 2.63 -5.92
CA GLN A 67 -21.03 2.11 -4.70
C GLN A 67 -22.23 2.99 -4.28
N GLU A 68 -23.19 2.41 -3.54
CA GLU A 68 -24.36 3.14 -3.12
C GLU A 68 -24.25 3.66 -1.67
N GLY A 69 -24.55 4.94 -1.51
CA GLY A 69 -24.66 5.61 -0.22
C GLY A 69 -23.37 5.63 0.61
N TRP A 70 -23.48 6.00 1.87
CA TRP A 70 -22.33 6.12 2.80
C TRP A 70 -21.66 4.79 3.12
N ILE A 71 -22.38 3.68 3.03
CA ILE A 71 -21.82 2.33 3.18
C ILE A 71 -20.81 2.06 2.05
N GLY A 72 -21.07 2.61 0.85
CA GLY A 72 -20.13 2.53 -0.26
C GLY A 72 -18.79 3.16 0.05
N SER A 73 -18.78 4.35 0.64
CA SER A 73 -17.54 5.01 1.08
C SER A 73 -16.77 4.18 2.10
N LEU A 74 -17.48 3.56 3.06
CA LEU A 74 -16.83 2.65 4.03
C LEU A 74 -16.23 1.40 3.38
N ARG A 75 -16.87 0.85 2.36
CA ARG A 75 -16.34 -0.28 1.59
C ARG A 75 -15.05 0.07 0.86
N VAL A 76 -15.05 1.22 0.18
CA VAL A 76 -13.86 1.75 -0.52
C VAL A 76 -12.74 2.03 0.48
N PHE A 77 -13.06 2.62 1.63
CA PHE A 77 -12.10 2.85 2.71
C PHE A 77 -11.53 1.53 3.26
N ALA A 78 -12.36 0.51 3.46
CA ALA A 78 -11.90 -0.82 3.91
C ALA A 78 -10.93 -1.47 2.92
N VAL A 79 -11.20 -1.37 1.62
CA VAL A 79 -10.28 -1.82 0.55
C VAL A 79 -8.93 -1.09 0.63
N TYR A 80 -8.99 0.25 0.75
CA TYR A 80 -7.79 1.07 0.87
C TYR A 80 -6.94 0.68 2.09
N MET A 81 -7.56 0.57 3.26
CA MET A 81 -6.86 0.21 4.51
C MET A 81 -6.30 -1.20 4.48
N ALA A 82 -7.02 -2.15 3.86
CA ALA A 82 -6.51 -3.51 3.64
C ALA A 82 -5.25 -3.50 2.78
N GLY A 83 -5.22 -2.67 1.73
CA GLY A 83 -4.04 -2.48 0.88
C GLY A 83 -2.86 -1.84 1.60
N VAL A 84 -3.12 -0.80 2.41
CA VAL A 84 -2.10 -0.18 3.26
C VAL A 84 -1.47 -1.21 4.20
N LEU A 85 -2.28 -1.96 4.93
CA LEU A 85 -1.80 -2.96 5.87
C LEU A 85 -1.05 -4.10 5.18
N ALA A 86 -1.60 -4.65 4.10
CA ALA A 86 -0.97 -5.72 3.35
C ALA A 86 0.33 -5.27 2.67
N GLY A 87 0.40 -4.01 2.22
CA GLY A 87 1.59 -3.44 1.63
C GLY A 87 2.78 -3.41 2.59
N SER A 88 2.58 -2.89 3.79
CA SER A 88 3.63 -2.84 4.81
C SER A 88 4.03 -4.23 5.34
N LEU A 89 3.05 -5.09 5.61
CA LEU A 89 3.31 -6.47 6.04
C LEU A 89 4.04 -7.28 4.97
N GLY A 90 3.63 -7.14 3.70
CA GLY A 90 4.27 -7.82 2.58
C GLY A 90 5.72 -7.36 2.37
N THR A 91 5.97 -6.06 2.49
CA THR A 91 7.35 -5.53 2.43
C THR A 91 8.18 -6.05 3.61
N SER A 92 7.61 -6.08 4.80
CA SER A 92 8.28 -6.62 5.99
C SER A 92 8.71 -8.08 5.83
N LEU A 93 7.96 -8.88 5.07
CA LEU A 93 8.28 -10.28 4.79
C LEU A 93 9.37 -10.45 3.72
N SER A 94 9.28 -9.68 2.65
CA SER A 94 10.05 -9.91 1.42
C SER A 94 11.26 -8.99 1.26
N GLU A 95 11.23 -7.82 1.90
CA GLU A 95 12.27 -6.79 1.84
C GLU A 95 12.60 -6.31 3.26
N PRO A 96 13.25 -7.15 4.08
CA PRO A 96 13.36 -6.97 5.53
C PRO A 96 14.09 -5.70 5.98
N ASP A 97 14.94 -5.12 5.12
CA ASP A 97 15.73 -3.92 5.41
C ASP A 97 15.16 -2.65 4.77
N THR A 98 13.93 -2.71 4.23
CA THR A 98 13.34 -1.61 3.48
C THR A 98 12.41 -0.77 4.35
N PHE A 99 12.68 0.53 4.42
CA PHE A 99 11.74 1.52 4.95
C PHE A 99 10.57 1.71 3.97
N VAL A 100 9.35 1.88 4.51
CA VAL A 100 8.18 2.14 3.67
C VAL A 100 7.54 3.46 4.06
N ALA A 101 7.31 4.29 3.06
CA ALA A 101 6.58 5.55 3.16
C ALA A 101 5.72 5.73 1.91
N GLY A 102 4.52 6.26 2.09
CA GLY A 102 3.60 6.56 1.01
C GLY A 102 2.28 5.81 1.06
N ALA A 103 1.28 6.41 0.45
CA ALA A 103 -0.09 5.89 0.36
C ALA A 103 -0.26 4.81 -0.72
N SER A 104 0.80 4.50 -1.46
CA SER A 104 0.76 3.69 -2.69
C SER A 104 0.21 2.28 -2.50
N GLY A 105 0.46 1.61 -1.36
CA GLY A 105 -0.15 0.31 -1.07
C GLY A 105 -1.69 0.34 -1.12
N GLY A 106 -2.28 1.41 -0.56
CA GLY A 106 -3.72 1.65 -0.64
C GLY A 106 -4.19 2.04 -2.06
N VAL A 107 -3.41 2.85 -2.78
CA VAL A 107 -3.72 3.23 -4.17
C VAL A 107 -3.75 2.00 -5.08
N TYR A 108 -2.76 1.11 -4.96
CA TYR A 108 -2.74 -0.15 -5.71
C TYR A 108 -3.90 -1.08 -5.34
N ALA A 109 -4.34 -1.06 -4.08
CA ALA A 109 -5.54 -1.78 -3.67
C ALA A 109 -6.79 -1.24 -4.36
N LEU A 110 -6.96 0.09 -4.42
CA LEU A 110 -8.08 0.70 -5.15
C LEU A 110 -8.04 0.37 -6.64
N ILE A 111 -6.87 0.39 -7.27
CA ILE A 111 -6.69 0.01 -8.69
C ILE A 111 -7.12 -1.44 -8.90
N ALA A 112 -6.66 -2.36 -8.07
CA ALA A 112 -7.02 -3.77 -8.18
C ALA A 112 -8.50 -4.05 -7.88
N ALA A 113 -9.10 -3.29 -6.96
CA ALA A 113 -10.54 -3.35 -6.70
C ALA A 113 -11.38 -2.90 -7.91
N HIS A 114 -10.90 -1.93 -8.69
CA HIS A 114 -11.54 -1.60 -9.97
C HIS A 114 -11.51 -2.76 -10.96
N LEU A 115 -10.42 -3.53 -11.03
CA LEU A 115 -10.36 -4.72 -11.87
C LEU A 115 -11.32 -5.79 -11.37
N ALA A 116 -11.46 -5.95 -10.06
CA ALA A 116 -12.45 -6.87 -9.45
C ALA A 116 -13.88 -6.49 -9.85
N THR A 117 -14.28 -5.22 -9.66
CA THR A 117 -15.63 -4.76 -10.04
C THR A 117 -15.87 -4.87 -11.53
N LEU A 118 -14.87 -4.57 -12.35
CA LEU A 118 -14.97 -4.68 -13.80
C LEU A 118 -15.16 -6.13 -14.25
N ALA A 119 -14.41 -7.09 -13.66
CA ALA A 119 -14.50 -8.50 -13.98
C ALA A 119 -15.86 -9.11 -13.58
N LEU A 120 -16.33 -8.80 -12.35
CA LEU A 120 -17.61 -9.30 -11.83
C LEU A 120 -18.81 -8.75 -12.62
N ASN A 121 -18.76 -7.49 -13.04
CA ASN A 121 -19.86 -6.80 -13.72
C ASN A 121 -19.71 -6.74 -15.26
N TRP A 122 -18.78 -7.49 -15.85
CA TRP A 122 -18.45 -7.39 -17.28
C TRP A 122 -19.64 -7.59 -18.24
N GLN A 123 -20.55 -8.50 -17.90
CA GLN A 123 -21.66 -8.88 -18.80
C GLN A 123 -22.94 -8.06 -18.64
N GLU A 124 -23.07 -7.21 -17.60
CA GLU A 124 -24.38 -6.76 -17.14
C GLU A 124 -24.79 -5.35 -17.56
N ASP A 125 -24.00 -4.69 -18.37
CA ASP A 125 -24.16 -3.24 -18.58
C ASP A 125 -25.09 -2.82 -19.71
N SER A 126 -25.90 -3.71 -20.23
CA SER A 126 -26.82 -3.37 -21.35
C SER A 126 -28.23 -2.94 -20.90
N SER A 127 -28.63 -3.15 -19.65
CA SER A 127 -30.05 -3.08 -19.29
C SER A 127 -30.50 -2.17 -18.15
N ILE A 128 -29.63 -1.47 -17.42
CA ILE A 128 -30.06 -0.68 -16.25
C ILE A 128 -29.93 0.83 -16.43
N ARG A 129 -31.08 1.46 -16.24
CA ARG A 129 -31.54 2.83 -16.56
C ARG A 129 -30.99 3.94 -15.63
N ILE A 130 -30.01 3.73 -14.78
CA ILE A 130 -29.60 4.72 -13.79
C ILE A 130 -28.19 5.25 -14.04
N ARG A 131 -28.11 6.56 -14.35
CA ARG A 131 -26.91 7.37 -14.64
C ARG A 131 -26.30 7.20 -16.01
N LYS A 132 -26.91 7.88 -16.95
CA LYS A 132 -26.71 7.89 -18.41
C LYS A 132 -25.28 8.24 -18.92
N VAL A 133 -24.30 8.53 -18.09
CA VAL A 133 -23.04 9.13 -18.58
C VAL A 133 -21.86 8.14 -18.60
N ILE A 134 -21.86 7.08 -17.80
CA ILE A 134 -20.66 6.23 -17.61
C ILE A 134 -20.83 4.80 -18.19
N HIS A 135 -21.96 4.44 -18.78
CA HIS A 135 -22.34 3.04 -19.06
C HIS A 135 -22.29 2.60 -20.52
N LYS A 136 -21.34 3.12 -21.30
CA LYS A 136 -21.09 2.57 -22.64
C LYS A 136 -19.95 1.56 -22.58
N PRO A 137 -19.97 0.48 -23.37
CA PRO A 137 -18.85 -0.49 -23.43
C PRO A 137 -17.51 0.20 -23.69
N LEU A 138 -17.54 1.33 -24.40
CA LEU A 138 -16.38 2.18 -24.65
C LEU A 138 -15.77 2.74 -23.34
N THR A 139 -16.58 3.17 -22.37
CA THR A 139 -16.06 3.72 -21.11
C THR A 139 -15.39 2.66 -20.24
N ARG A 140 -15.85 1.41 -20.29
CA ARG A 140 -15.17 0.29 -19.62
C ARG A 140 -13.81 0.00 -20.23
N ILE A 141 -13.74 -0.04 -21.55
CA ILE A 141 -12.48 -0.26 -22.27
C ILE A 141 -11.52 0.89 -22.00
N ILE A 142 -11.98 2.14 -22.04
CA ILE A 142 -11.16 3.31 -21.74
C ILE A 142 -10.65 3.23 -20.28
N ARG A 143 -11.51 2.89 -19.33
CA ARG A 143 -11.13 2.72 -17.93
C ARG A 143 -10.11 1.59 -17.74
N LEU A 144 -10.32 0.45 -18.38
CA LEU A 144 -9.39 -0.66 -18.36
C LEU A 144 -8.03 -0.27 -18.93
N ILE A 145 -8.00 0.38 -20.10
CA ILE A 145 -6.77 0.88 -20.72
C ILE A 145 -6.08 1.89 -19.77
N PHE A 146 -6.83 2.83 -19.18
CA PHE A 146 -6.29 3.81 -18.26
C PHE A 146 -5.64 3.14 -17.05
N ILE A 147 -6.34 2.19 -16.39
CA ILE A 147 -5.83 1.44 -15.24
C ILE A 147 -4.56 0.66 -15.62
N ILE A 148 -4.59 -0.07 -16.73
CA ILE A 148 -3.44 -0.85 -17.20
C ILE A 148 -2.26 0.07 -17.49
N THR A 149 -2.48 1.17 -18.19
CA THR A 149 -1.41 2.12 -18.53
C THR A 149 -0.75 2.70 -17.29
N LEU A 150 -1.55 3.12 -16.31
CA LEU A 150 -1.03 3.64 -15.05
C LEU A 150 -0.25 2.59 -14.27
N THR A 151 -0.80 1.38 -14.15
CA THR A 151 -0.14 0.28 -13.43
C THR A 151 1.18 -0.12 -14.10
N VAL A 152 1.19 -0.24 -15.42
CA VAL A 152 2.40 -0.59 -16.19
C VAL A 152 3.44 0.51 -16.06
N HIS A 153 3.05 1.78 -16.19
CA HIS A 153 3.96 2.91 -16.08
C HIS A 153 4.63 2.96 -14.70
N ASP A 154 3.83 2.88 -13.62
CA ASP A 154 4.35 2.97 -12.26
C ASP A 154 5.18 1.73 -11.88
N THR A 155 4.73 0.54 -12.28
CA THR A 155 5.50 -0.70 -12.10
C THR A 155 6.84 -0.67 -12.84
N ALA A 156 6.84 -0.17 -14.08
CA ALA A 156 8.07 -0.02 -14.87
C ALA A 156 9.03 1.00 -14.23
N LEU A 157 8.50 2.11 -13.72
CA LEU A 157 9.28 3.11 -13.01
C LEU A 157 9.87 2.54 -11.71
N ALA A 158 9.07 1.84 -10.91
CA ALA A 158 9.52 1.18 -9.68
C ALA A 158 10.60 0.13 -9.96
N PHE A 159 10.43 -0.65 -11.04
CA PHE A 159 11.42 -1.62 -11.50
C PHE A 159 12.72 -0.94 -11.94
N TYR A 160 12.61 0.12 -12.73
CA TYR A 160 13.76 0.90 -13.17
C TYR A 160 14.56 1.46 -11.98
N VAL A 161 13.87 2.08 -11.03
CA VAL A 161 14.50 2.62 -9.81
C VAL A 161 15.17 1.50 -9.00
N LYS A 162 14.51 0.36 -8.83
CA LYS A 162 15.05 -0.77 -8.06
C LYS A 162 16.33 -1.37 -8.65
N PHE A 163 16.41 -1.50 -9.98
CA PHE A 163 17.49 -2.25 -10.64
C PHE A 163 18.54 -1.38 -11.31
N TYR A 164 18.20 -0.16 -11.69
CA TYR A 164 19.09 0.70 -12.50
C TYR A 164 19.49 2.00 -11.81
N SER A 165 18.72 2.45 -10.80
CA SER A 165 19.08 3.67 -10.06
C SER A 165 20.17 3.35 -9.03
N THR A 166 21.24 4.16 -9.06
CA THR A 166 22.34 4.09 -8.09
C THR A 166 21.99 4.77 -6.75
N GLY A 167 20.81 5.35 -6.64
CA GLY A 167 20.33 6.00 -5.42
C GLY A 167 19.86 5.00 -4.36
N SER A 168 19.96 5.40 -3.08
CA SER A 168 19.54 4.55 -1.95
C SER A 168 18.01 4.42 -1.78
N ASN A 169 17.23 5.05 -2.65
CA ASN A 169 15.76 5.02 -2.60
C ASN A 169 15.23 3.72 -3.21
N LYS A 170 15.20 2.66 -2.42
CA LYS A 170 14.51 1.43 -2.81
C LYS A 170 13.01 1.65 -2.70
N THR A 171 12.31 1.69 -3.84
CA THR A 171 10.84 1.66 -3.86
C THR A 171 10.37 0.27 -3.42
N GLY A 172 9.44 0.21 -2.46
CA GLY A 172 8.88 -1.04 -1.96
C GLY A 172 7.96 -1.71 -2.99
N PHE A 173 8.55 -2.34 -4.01
CA PHE A 173 7.80 -3.04 -5.07
C PHE A 173 6.81 -4.07 -4.49
N MET A 174 7.24 -4.79 -3.45
CA MET A 174 6.38 -5.78 -2.78
C MET A 174 5.20 -5.14 -2.05
N GLY A 175 5.36 -3.91 -1.56
CA GLY A 175 4.26 -3.14 -0.98
C GLY A 175 3.13 -2.87 -1.98
N HIS A 176 3.46 -2.55 -3.23
CA HIS A 176 2.50 -2.36 -4.32
C HIS A 176 1.80 -3.68 -4.68
N LEU A 177 2.57 -4.76 -4.85
CA LEU A 177 2.03 -6.07 -5.22
C LEU A 177 1.09 -6.63 -4.15
N CYS A 178 1.50 -6.58 -2.88
CA CYS A 178 0.68 -7.04 -1.76
C CYS A 178 -0.55 -6.15 -1.54
N GLY A 179 -0.41 -4.84 -1.74
CA GLY A 179 -1.52 -3.90 -1.75
C GLY A 179 -2.54 -4.23 -2.84
N ALA A 180 -2.09 -4.47 -4.07
CA ALA A 180 -2.96 -4.86 -5.18
C ALA A 180 -3.68 -6.19 -4.91
N LEU A 181 -2.98 -7.20 -4.39
CA LEU A 181 -3.57 -8.49 -4.05
C LEU A 181 -4.64 -8.35 -2.95
N ALA A 182 -4.36 -7.57 -1.91
CA ALA A 182 -5.34 -7.28 -0.86
C ALA A 182 -6.57 -6.56 -1.42
N GLY A 183 -6.35 -5.55 -2.28
CA GLY A 183 -7.42 -4.80 -2.93
C GLY A 183 -8.31 -5.67 -3.81
N LEU A 184 -7.72 -6.64 -4.54
CA LEU A 184 -8.47 -7.60 -5.33
C LEU A 184 -9.33 -8.51 -4.42
N LEU A 185 -8.71 -9.12 -3.41
CA LEU A 185 -9.38 -10.10 -2.54
C LEU A 185 -10.47 -9.46 -1.69
N VAL A 186 -10.16 -8.34 -1.03
CA VAL A 186 -11.11 -7.59 -0.20
C VAL A 186 -12.16 -6.91 -1.07
N GLY A 187 -11.77 -6.38 -2.24
CA GLY A 187 -12.69 -5.78 -3.19
C GLY A 187 -13.76 -6.76 -3.70
N ILE A 188 -13.39 -7.99 -4.04
CA ILE A 188 -14.34 -9.04 -4.43
C ILE A 188 -15.36 -9.31 -3.31
N PHE A 189 -14.95 -9.26 -2.05
CA PHE A 189 -15.82 -9.55 -0.91
C PHE A 189 -16.70 -8.35 -0.52
N VAL A 190 -16.11 -7.15 -0.45
CA VAL A 190 -16.75 -5.98 0.21
C VAL A 190 -17.57 -5.13 -0.75
N LEU A 191 -17.11 -5.01 -2.02
CA LEU A 191 -17.74 -4.09 -2.96
C LEU A 191 -19.07 -4.64 -3.47
N ASP A 192 -20.04 -3.73 -3.67
CA ASP A 192 -21.34 -4.10 -4.22
C ASP A 192 -21.22 -4.60 -5.64
N ASN A 193 -21.83 -5.76 -5.86
CA ASN A 193 -22.04 -6.30 -7.18
C ASN A 193 -23.50 -6.09 -7.62
N ARG A 194 -23.68 -5.60 -8.84
CA ARG A 194 -25.00 -5.20 -9.39
C ARG A 194 -25.98 -6.37 -9.53
N ARG A 195 -25.45 -7.54 -9.82
CA ARG A 195 -26.22 -8.79 -9.86
C ARG A 195 -25.38 -9.92 -9.32
N VAL A 196 -25.83 -10.53 -8.26
CA VAL A 196 -25.17 -11.67 -7.64
C VAL A 196 -25.51 -12.93 -8.42
N LYS A 197 -24.52 -13.58 -9.01
CA LYS A 197 -24.63 -14.91 -9.62
C LYS A 197 -24.51 -15.98 -8.54
N SER A 198 -25.05 -17.16 -8.80
CA SER A 198 -25.08 -18.26 -7.82
C SER A 198 -23.71 -18.70 -7.28
N TRP A 199 -22.65 -18.52 -8.06
CA TRP A 199 -21.27 -18.87 -7.67
C TRP A 199 -20.54 -17.75 -6.92
N GLU A 200 -20.99 -16.50 -7.02
CA GLU A 200 -20.31 -15.33 -6.45
C GLU A 200 -20.15 -15.38 -4.93
N PRO A 201 -21.17 -15.77 -4.13
CA PRO A 201 -20.98 -15.86 -2.68
C PRO A 201 -19.85 -16.81 -2.28
N LEU A 202 -19.67 -17.91 -3.01
CA LEU A 202 -18.56 -18.83 -2.76
C LEU A 202 -17.21 -18.14 -3.02
N VAL A 203 -17.08 -17.44 -4.14
CA VAL A 203 -15.84 -16.72 -4.50
C VAL A 203 -15.56 -15.59 -3.50
N GLN A 204 -16.58 -14.88 -3.05
CA GLN A 204 -16.46 -13.83 -2.03
C GLN A 204 -15.90 -14.39 -0.71
N TRP A 205 -16.46 -15.48 -0.20
CA TRP A 205 -15.97 -16.10 1.03
C TRP A 205 -14.57 -16.70 0.88
N ILE A 206 -14.26 -17.29 -0.26
CA ILE A 206 -12.92 -17.79 -0.56
C ILE A 206 -11.92 -16.61 -0.56
N SER A 207 -12.24 -15.52 -1.23
CA SER A 207 -11.38 -14.33 -1.31
C SER A 207 -11.09 -13.74 0.07
N LEU A 208 -12.13 -13.58 0.89
CA LEU A 208 -11.95 -13.13 2.28
C LEU A 208 -11.09 -14.10 3.09
N SER A 209 -11.35 -15.41 2.98
CA SER A 209 -10.60 -16.44 3.71
C SER A 209 -9.12 -16.42 3.33
N VAL A 210 -8.81 -16.30 2.03
CA VAL A 210 -7.43 -16.20 1.55
C VAL A 210 -6.76 -14.95 2.10
N PHE A 211 -7.44 -13.79 2.04
CA PHE A 211 -6.91 -12.54 2.59
C PHE A 211 -6.60 -12.68 4.09
N LEU A 212 -7.53 -13.22 4.87
CA LEU A 212 -7.35 -13.39 6.32
C LEU A 212 -6.22 -14.38 6.66
N ILE A 213 -6.09 -15.46 5.91
CA ILE A 213 -4.99 -16.44 6.08
C ILE A 213 -3.64 -15.75 5.81
N MET A 214 -3.54 -14.99 4.72
CA MET A 214 -2.32 -14.25 4.38
C MET A 214 -1.99 -13.18 5.44
N LEU A 215 -3.01 -12.48 5.94
CA LEU A 215 -2.86 -11.47 6.99
C LEU A 215 -2.36 -12.08 8.30
N VAL A 216 -2.98 -13.17 8.73
CA VAL A 216 -2.59 -13.91 9.95
C VAL A 216 -1.16 -14.45 9.79
N PHE A 217 -0.87 -15.08 8.66
CA PHE A 217 0.48 -15.58 8.37
C PHE A 217 1.52 -14.47 8.45
N ALA A 218 1.30 -13.34 7.77
CA ALA A 218 2.24 -12.23 7.78
C ALA A 218 2.43 -11.63 9.17
N THR A 219 1.35 -11.52 9.95
CA THR A 219 1.40 -11.00 11.33
C THR A 219 2.15 -11.96 12.25
N VAL A 220 1.82 -13.25 12.21
CA VAL A 220 2.48 -14.28 13.02
C VAL A 220 3.96 -14.37 12.66
N TRP A 221 4.29 -14.34 11.37
CA TRP A 221 5.67 -14.33 10.92
C TRP A 221 6.47 -13.15 11.48
N ASN A 222 5.91 -11.93 11.41
CA ASN A 222 6.58 -10.75 11.95
C ASN A 222 6.81 -10.83 13.46
N ILE A 223 5.85 -11.38 14.22
CA ILE A 223 6.00 -11.60 15.66
C ILE A 223 7.03 -12.70 15.91
N TRP A 224 6.92 -13.82 15.22
CA TRP A 224 7.79 -14.98 15.40
C TRP A 224 9.24 -14.68 14.99
N ALA A 225 9.46 -14.04 13.85
CA ALA A 225 10.78 -13.64 13.39
C ALA A 225 11.49 -12.71 14.38
N ASN A 226 10.73 -11.83 15.06
CA ASN A 226 11.30 -10.96 16.08
C ASN A 226 11.64 -11.67 17.41
N THR A 227 10.93 -12.77 17.75
CA THR A 227 11.07 -13.40 19.07
C THR A 227 11.94 -14.65 19.08
N TRP A 228 11.98 -15.40 17.96
CA TRP A 228 12.58 -16.73 17.92
C TRP A 228 13.80 -16.86 17.01
N MET A 229 13.92 -15.99 16.00
CA MET A 229 15.06 -16.04 15.07
C MET A 229 16.16 -15.03 15.45
N CYS A 230 16.05 -14.41 16.62
CA CYS A 230 16.96 -13.36 17.03
C CYS A 230 18.23 -13.93 17.65
N ASP A 231 19.25 -13.96 16.81
CA ASP A 231 20.65 -14.09 17.19
C ASP A 231 21.35 -12.79 16.76
N GLU A 232 22.40 -12.37 17.46
CA GLU A 232 23.17 -11.13 17.21
C GLU A 232 23.67 -11.02 15.75
N SER A 233 23.79 -12.16 15.06
CA SER A 233 24.20 -12.24 13.66
C SER A 233 23.06 -12.10 12.65
N ASN A 234 21.79 -12.11 13.10
CA ASN A 234 20.66 -12.14 12.19
C ASN A 234 20.13 -10.71 11.92
N PRO A 235 20.19 -10.22 10.66
CA PRO A 235 19.75 -8.87 10.31
C PRO A 235 18.24 -8.62 10.52
N TYR A 236 17.45 -9.69 10.72
CA TYR A 236 16.02 -9.59 11.03
C TYR A 236 15.73 -9.34 12.52
N CYS A 237 16.77 -9.45 13.36
CA CYS A 237 16.67 -9.36 14.78
C CYS A 237 17.22 -8.04 15.26
N VAL A 238 16.36 -7.25 15.83
CA VAL A 238 16.80 -6.10 16.60
C VAL A 238 16.08 -6.11 17.92
N PHE A 239 16.69 -6.76 18.91
CA PHE A 239 16.51 -6.37 20.29
C PHE A 239 17.38 -5.15 20.48
N LEU A 240 16.80 -3.98 20.42
CA LEU A 240 17.46 -2.79 20.93
C LEU A 240 17.11 -2.70 22.39
N GLU A 241 18.09 -2.93 23.24
CA GLU A 241 18.11 -2.22 24.51
C GLU A 241 18.11 -0.72 24.19
N PRO A 242 17.48 0.13 25.01
CA PRO A 242 17.42 1.57 24.75
C PRO A 242 18.78 2.22 24.49
N ASP A 243 19.87 1.58 24.90
CA ASP A 243 21.24 2.08 24.80
C ASP A 243 22.00 1.57 23.55
N ASP A 244 21.47 0.58 22.81
CA ASP A 244 22.09 -0.01 21.61
C ASP A 244 21.55 0.57 20.29
N ILE A 245 21.11 1.82 20.30
CA ILE A 245 20.67 2.51 19.08
C ILE A 245 21.90 2.76 18.21
N PRO A 246 21.94 2.21 16.97
CA PRO A 246 23.06 2.50 16.07
C PRO A 246 23.26 4.01 15.90
N ILE A 247 24.51 4.43 15.79
CA ILE A 247 24.95 5.84 15.67
C ILE A 247 24.14 6.65 14.64
N ASP A 248 23.57 6.00 13.64
CA ASP A 248 22.67 6.64 12.68
C ASP A 248 21.31 7.06 13.24
N ASP A 249 20.90 6.48 14.37
CA ASP A 249 19.67 6.86 15.09
C ASP A 249 19.92 7.91 16.20
N GLU A 250 21.19 8.15 16.60
CA GLU A 250 21.52 9.23 17.55
C GLU A 250 21.09 10.61 17.03
N ARG A 251 21.16 10.81 15.72
CA ARG A 251 20.68 12.05 15.06
C ARG A 251 19.18 12.23 15.19
N CYS A 252 18.44 11.15 15.26
CA CYS A 252 16.99 11.18 15.49
C CYS A 252 16.67 11.42 16.98
N HIS A 253 17.47 10.87 17.92
CA HIS A 253 17.32 11.08 19.35
C HIS A 253 17.55 12.53 19.78
N LEU A 254 18.58 13.17 19.27
CA LEU A 254 18.90 14.57 19.59
C LEU A 254 17.78 15.55 19.24
N ARG A 255 16.88 15.19 18.33
CA ARG A 255 15.74 16.01 17.91
C ARG A 255 14.52 15.86 18.83
N TYR A 256 14.32 14.69 19.46
CA TYR A 256 13.17 14.42 20.33
C TYR A 256 13.36 14.88 21.78
N TYR A 257 14.60 15.02 22.25
CA TYR A 257 14.90 15.40 23.63
C TYR A 257 15.33 16.87 23.81
N LYS A 258 15.37 17.66 22.74
CA LYS A 258 15.70 19.10 22.79
C LYS A 258 14.50 20.05 22.74
N ASN A 259 13.26 19.55 22.85
CA ASN A 259 12.06 20.40 23.00
C ASN A 259 11.39 20.19 24.34
#